data_fd83768178d01bf03eb119b9d397af5f
#
_entry.id   fd83768178d01bf03eb119b9d397af5f
#
_cell.length_a   1.000
_cell.length_b   1.000
_cell.length_c   1.000
_cell.angle_alpha   90.00
_cell.angle_beta   90.00
_cell.angle_gamma   90.00
#
_symmetry.space_group_name_H-M   'P 1'
#
loop_
_entity.id
_entity.type
_entity.pdbx_description
1 polymer ?
#
loop_
_entity_poly.entity_id
_entity_poly.type
_entity_poly.pdbx_seq_one_letter_code
_entity_poly.pdbx_strand_id
1 'polypeptide(L)'
;MKNRFAGMVAACSMLALSAGTASALELAWVHANAAAQSETRVKAGFDAWLAETGKTDWNVSLLDSGGSGEATATNIQDAASRGVDAIIVTMADLRASRAALDAAKAANIPVFAVDSGYTDGVMVDITTNNWAMSSDVSVYLLDQLGGKGNIVFLRMAEHHGTRKRGDVMETVLKEYPDVKVLAEHYIDYTAFFEDTNKTMEDYAARFGGEINAVWAPWDEPAQAAVNVLKAAGMTDVKVIGIDGHPQAVEEVCKPDSMMIATVSQPFEKMGSQVGEWIQAIVVDKQNADDVLPSKTVYMDAPLVTKKNCKDFM
;
A
#
# COMPACT_ATOMS: atom_id res chain seq x y z
N MET A 1 88.93 3.63 -30.33
CA MET A 1 87.60 3.45 -30.91
C MET A 1 86.76 2.66 -29.87
N LYS A 2 85.89 3.32 -29.16
CA LYS A 2 84.98 2.67 -28.11
C LYS A 2 83.57 2.99 -28.51
N ASN A 3 82.84 1.97 -28.99
CA ASN A 3 81.43 2.03 -29.29
C ASN A 3 80.64 1.89 -27.95
N ARG A 4 79.80 2.84 -27.66
CA ARG A 4 78.83 2.78 -26.59
C ARG A 4 77.45 2.48 -27.21
N PHE A 5 76.93 1.31 -26.95
CA PHE A 5 75.50 0.98 -27.16
C PHE A 5 74.68 1.53 -26.04
N ALA A 6 73.76 2.42 -26.37
CA ALA A 6 72.70 2.88 -25.40
C ALA A 6 71.49 1.97 -25.58
N GLY A 7 71.19 1.20 -24.52
CA GLY A 7 69.97 0.39 -24.45
C GLY A 7 68.79 1.26 -24.05
N MET A 8 67.75 1.29 -24.88
CA MET A 8 66.50 2.00 -24.64
C MET A 8 65.59 1.01 -23.97
N VAL A 9 65.31 1.22 -22.67
CA VAL A 9 64.32 0.44 -21.89
C VAL A 9 62.97 1.10 -22.13
N ALA A 10 62.10 0.43 -22.87
CA ALA A 10 60.69 0.81 -23.02
C ALA A 10 59.92 0.33 -21.78
N ALA A 11 59.51 1.27 -20.92
CA ALA A 11 58.60 0.99 -19.83
C ALA A 11 57.17 0.87 -20.36
N CYS A 12 56.66 -0.36 -20.49
CA CYS A 12 55.25 -0.62 -20.70
C CYS A 12 54.48 -0.36 -19.38
N SER A 13 53.79 0.79 -19.30
CA SER A 13 52.83 1.05 -18.22
C SER A 13 51.56 0.27 -18.51
N MET A 14 51.35 -0.86 -17.82
CA MET A 14 50.05 -1.54 -17.78
C MET A 14 49.10 -0.70 -16.92
N LEU A 15 48.16 -0.02 -17.58
CA LEU A 15 46.95 0.46 -16.90
C LEU A 15 46.12 -0.78 -16.55
N ALA A 16 46.14 -1.16 -15.25
CA ALA A 16 45.17 -2.09 -14.72
C ALA A 16 43.81 -1.36 -14.66
N LEU A 17 42.93 -1.63 -15.63
CA LEU A 17 41.51 -1.34 -15.45
C LEU A 17 41.02 -2.22 -14.27
N SER A 18 40.89 -1.62 -13.10
CA SER A 18 40.10 -2.23 -12.02
C SER A 18 38.64 -2.23 -12.50
N ALA A 19 38.20 -3.35 -13.06
CA ALA A 19 36.76 -3.63 -13.16
C ALA A 19 36.24 -3.70 -11.71
N GLY A 20 35.73 -2.58 -11.21
CA GLY A 20 34.97 -2.58 -9.97
C GLY A 20 33.81 -3.58 -10.16
N THR A 21 33.81 -4.66 -9.38
CA THR A 21 32.62 -5.49 -9.25
C THR A 21 31.51 -4.56 -8.78
N ALA A 22 30.50 -4.34 -9.63
CA ALA A 22 29.30 -3.66 -9.20
C ALA A 22 28.79 -4.43 -7.97
N SER A 23 28.78 -3.77 -6.83
CA SER A 23 28.17 -4.36 -5.63
C SER A 23 26.69 -4.53 -5.91
N ALA A 24 26.13 -5.66 -5.50
CA ALA A 24 24.69 -5.86 -5.56
C ALA A 24 23.99 -4.71 -4.82
N LEU A 25 22.87 -4.24 -5.35
CA LEU A 25 22.06 -3.21 -4.67
C LEU A 25 21.32 -3.85 -3.51
N GLU A 26 21.51 -3.34 -2.31
CA GLU A 26 20.89 -3.85 -1.08
C GLU A 26 19.67 -3.00 -0.71
N LEU A 27 18.49 -3.59 -0.77
CA LEU A 27 17.22 -2.93 -0.43
C LEU A 27 16.59 -3.57 0.80
N ALA A 28 15.98 -2.74 1.64
CA ALA A 28 15.07 -3.19 2.69
C ALA A 28 13.64 -2.84 2.27
N TRP A 29 12.76 -3.84 2.26
CA TRP A 29 11.34 -3.68 2.04
C TRP A 29 10.60 -3.92 3.35
N VAL A 30 10.04 -2.87 3.92
CA VAL A 30 9.31 -2.90 5.19
C VAL A 30 7.82 -2.92 4.90
N HIS A 31 7.21 -4.09 5.09
CA HIS A 31 5.77 -4.26 5.06
C HIS A 31 5.15 -3.80 6.38
N ALA A 32 4.05 -3.05 6.33
CA ALA A 32 3.26 -2.81 7.54
C ALA A 32 2.59 -4.11 8.01
N ASN A 33 2.02 -4.90 7.09
CA ASN A 33 1.47 -6.22 7.38
C ASN A 33 1.49 -7.08 6.11
N ALA A 34 2.45 -8.00 6.00
CA ALA A 34 2.63 -8.84 4.81
C ALA A 34 1.43 -9.78 4.52
N ALA A 35 0.50 -9.95 5.47
CA ALA A 35 -0.73 -10.71 5.25
C ALA A 35 -1.76 -9.97 4.37
N ALA A 36 -1.67 -8.64 4.23
CA ALA A 36 -2.59 -7.86 3.41
C ALA A 36 -2.32 -8.03 1.91
N GLN A 37 -3.37 -8.17 1.11
CA GLN A 37 -3.23 -8.35 -0.35
C GLN A 37 -2.63 -7.13 -1.04
N SER A 38 -2.90 -5.91 -0.56
CA SER A 38 -2.30 -4.68 -1.06
C SER A 38 -0.77 -4.73 -1.04
N GLU A 39 -0.19 -5.25 0.06
CA GLU A 39 1.26 -5.44 0.21
C GLU A 39 1.84 -6.39 -0.84
N THR A 40 1.19 -7.55 -1.02
CA THR A 40 1.63 -8.54 -1.99
C THR A 40 1.50 -8.04 -3.42
N ARG A 41 0.48 -7.24 -3.74
CA ARG A 41 0.26 -6.63 -5.06
C ARG A 41 1.30 -5.57 -5.39
N VAL A 42 1.65 -4.68 -4.45
CA VAL A 42 2.75 -3.72 -4.65
C VAL A 42 4.06 -4.44 -4.89
N LYS A 43 4.36 -5.46 -4.07
CA LYS A 43 5.59 -6.26 -4.22
C LYS A 43 5.62 -7.00 -5.55
N ALA A 44 4.51 -7.57 -5.98
CA ALA A 44 4.42 -8.26 -7.27
C ALA A 44 4.71 -7.32 -8.46
N GLY A 45 4.21 -6.09 -8.41
CA GLY A 45 4.53 -5.09 -9.43
C GLY A 45 6.01 -4.70 -9.48
N PHE A 46 6.63 -4.56 -8.32
CA PHE A 46 8.08 -4.33 -8.21
C PHE A 46 8.88 -5.53 -8.76
N ASP A 47 8.50 -6.76 -8.39
CA ASP A 47 9.19 -7.97 -8.84
C ASP A 47 9.05 -8.19 -10.36
N ALA A 48 7.87 -7.90 -10.91
CA ALA A 48 7.65 -7.92 -12.36
C ALA A 48 8.56 -6.92 -13.07
N TRP A 49 8.67 -5.70 -12.55
CA TRP A 49 9.58 -4.69 -13.08
C TRP A 49 11.04 -5.13 -13.01
N LEU A 50 11.50 -5.74 -11.91
CA LEU A 50 12.85 -6.31 -11.79
C LEU A 50 13.11 -7.35 -12.88
N ALA A 51 12.15 -8.27 -13.08
CA ALA A 51 12.26 -9.33 -14.10
C ALA A 51 12.30 -8.77 -15.52
N GLU A 52 11.41 -7.83 -15.85
CA GLU A 52 11.32 -7.20 -17.17
C GLU A 52 12.58 -6.39 -17.53
N THR A 53 13.18 -5.75 -16.52
CA THR A 53 14.39 -4.93 -16.70
C THR A 53 15.69 -5.69 -16.49
N GLY A 54 15.63 -6.99 -16.15
CA GLY A 54 16.78 -7.87 -15.95
C GLY A 54 17.65 -7.49 -14.75
N LYS A 55 17.06 -6.91 -13.69
CA LYS A 55 17.75 -6.50 -12.45
C LYS A 55 17.95 -7.68 -11.51
N THR A 56 18.82 -8.61 -11.88
CA THR A 56 19.08 -9.84 -11.09
C THR A 56 20.08 -9.64 -9.95
N ASP A 57 20.70 -8.49 -9.87
CA ASP A 57 21.71 -8.08 -8.88
C ASP A 57 21.16 -7.21 -7.75
N TRP A 58 19.83 -7.05 -7.67
CA TRP A 58 19.17 -6.35 -6.57
C TRP A 58 18.76 -7.33 -5.48
N ASN A 59 19.29 -7.16 -4.27
CA ASN A 59 18.96 -7.95 -3.10
C ASN A 59 17.88 -7.23 -2.28
N VAL A 60 16.70 -7.83 -2.15
CA VAL A 60 15.57 -7.25 -1.41
C VAL A 60 15.33 -8.04 -0.14
N SER A 61 15.66 -7.45 1.01
CA SER A 61 15.34 -8.01 2.33
C SER A 61 13.92 -7.65 2.73
N LEU A 62 13.05 -8.64 2.97
CA LEU A 62 11.67 -8.41 3.42
C LEU A 62 11.63 -8.33 4.95
N LEU A 63 11.01 -7.28 5.48
CA LEU A 63 10.84 -7.03 6.92
C LEU A 63 9.34 -6.81 7.17
N ASP A 64 8.69 -7.81 7.78
CA ASP A 64 7.28 -7.72 8.12
C ASP A 64 7.10 -7.10 9.51
N SER A 65 6.19 -6.14 9.61
CA SER A 65 5.86 -5.48 10.88
C SER A 65 4.61 -6.06 11.54
N GLY A 66 3.93 -7.02 10.90
CA GLY A 66 2.78 -7.73 11.44
C GLY A 66 1.63 -6.82 11.90
N GLY A 67 1.45 -5.67 11.26
CA GLY A 67 0.44 -4.68 11.63
C GLY A 67 0.84 -3.72 12.76
N SER A 68 2.06 -3.84 13.29
CA SER A 68 2.53 -3.01 14.42
C SER A 68 3.33 -1.80 13.93
N GLY A 69 2.89 -0.59 14.32
CA GLY A 69 3.65 0.65 14.04
C GLY A 69 5.00 0.72 14.76
N GLU A 70 5.13 0.09 15.94
CA GLU A 70 6.41 -0.01 16.67
C GLU A 70 7.39 -0.92 15.92
N ALA A 71 6.91 -2.08 15.44
CA ALA A 71 7.71 -2.98 14.62
C ALA A 71 8.12 -2.31 13.30
N THR A 72 7.25 -1.52 12.67
CA THR A 72 7.59 -0.73 11.48
C THR A 72 8.76 0.23 11.75
N ALA A 73 8.69 0.99 12.84
CA ALA A 73 9.78 1.89 13.23
C ALA A 73 11.09 1.13 13.50
N THR A 74 11.02 -0.01 14.20
CA THR A 74 12.17 -0.88 14.46
C THR A 74 12.78 -1.41 13.16
N ASN A 75 11.96 -1.90 12.22
CA ASN A 75 12.42 -2.43 10.94
C ASN A 75 13.10 -1.35 10.08
N ILE A 76 12.59 -0.11 10.07
CA ILE A 76 13.24 1.03 9.40
C ILE A 76 14.59 1.35 10.06
N GLN A 77 14.64 1.39 11.39
CA GLN A 77 15.87 1.64 12.15
C GLN A 77 16.94 0.58 11.91
N ASP A 78 16.54 -0.70 11.88
CA ASP A 78 17.44 -1.82 11.61
C ASP A 78 17.98 -1.78 10.19
N ALA A 79 17.12 -1.49 9.20
CA ALA A 79 17.54 -1.29 7.82
C ALA A 79 18.56 -0.14 7.69
N ALA A 80 18.29 0.99 8.34
CA ALA A 80 19.22 2.12 8.37
C ALA A 80 20.56 1.74 9.01
N SER A 81 20.54 0.98 10.10
CA SER A 81 21.75 0.54 10.83
C SER A 81 22.57 -0.46 10.01
N ARG A 82 21.96 -1.26 9.14
CA ARG A 82 22.64 -2.17 8.21
C ARG A 82 23.28 -1.46 7.03
N GLY A 83 22.95 -0.20 6.79
CA GLY A 83 23.52 0.58 5.70
C GLY A 83 23.05 0.11 4.31
N VAL A 84 21.76 -0.23 4.16
CA VAL A 84 21.17 -0.57 2.87
C VAL A 84 21.18 0.63 1.91
N ASP A 85 21.11 0.39 0.60
CA ASP A 85 21.15 1.45 -0.41
C ASP A 85 19.83 2.24 -0.49
N ALA A 86 18.70 1.61 -0.17
CA ALA A 86 17.41 2.27 -0.02
C ALA A 86 16.44 1.46 0.85
N ILE A 87 15.46 2.15 1.43
CA ILE A 87 14.37 1.56 2.20
C ILE A 87 13.05 1.83 1.46
N ILE A 88 12.24 0.80 1.28
CA ILE A 88 10.88 0.88 0.77
C ILE A 88 9.93 0.58 1.93
N VAL A 89 8.97 1.45 2.20
CA VAL A 89 7.97 1.23 3.27
C VAL A 89 6.58 1.23 2.65
N THR A 90 5.80 0.19 2.91
CA THR A 90 4.49 0.01 2.30
C THR A 90 3.38 -0.06 3.36
N MET A 91 2.25 0.60 3.08
CA MET A 91 1.00 0.56 3.85
C MET A 91 1.12 0.94 5.35
N ALA A 92 2.17 1.68 5.74
CA ALA A 92 2.41 2.08 7.13
C ALA A 92 1.78 3.44 7.48
N ASP A 93 1.72 3.76 8.78
CA ASP A 93 1.58 5.13 9.27
C ASP A 93 2.92 5.64 9.77
N LEU A 94 3.63 6.39 8.94
CA LEU A 94 4.99 6.85 9.22
C LEU A 94 5.09 7.97 10.26
N ARG A 95 3.97 8.50 10.76
CA ARG A 95 3.99 9.55 11.81
C ARG A 95 4.64 9.05 13.10
N ALA A 96 4.47 7.75 13.42
CA ALA A 96 5.09 7.12 14.59
C ALA A 96 6.56 6.74 14.39
N SER A 97 7.07 6.76 13.14
CA SER A 97 8.42 6.29 12.78
C SER A 97 9.45 7.42 12.69
N ARG A 98 9.17 8.59 13.25
CA ARG A 98 10.01 9.79 13.08
C ARG A 98 11.49 9.55 13.40
N ALA A 99 11.80 8.95 14.54
CA ALA A 99 13.20 8.71 14.94
C ALA A 99 13.93 7.77 13.98
N ALA A 100 13.23 6.75 13.47
CA ALA A 100 13.78 5.81 12.49
C ALA A 100 14.04 6.48 11.13
N LEU A 101 13.12 7.36 10.69
CA LEU A 101 13.31 8.16 9.48
C LEU A 101 14.47 9.15 9.61
N ASP A 102 14.61 9.78 10.77
CA ASP A 102 15.76 10.67 11.05
C ASP A 102 17.08 9.89 11.03
N ALA A 103 17.11 8.65 11.49
CA ALA A 103 18.29 7.78 11.42
C ALA A 103 18.62 7.38 9.96
N ALA A 104 17.64 7.02 9.13
CA ALA A 104 17.84 6.74 7.71
C ALA A 104 18.38 7.99 6.98
N LYS A 105 17.81 9.17 7.26
CA LYS A 105 18.27 10.46 6.73
C LYS A 105 19.71 10.77 7.12
N ALA A 106 20.08 10.56 8.40
CA ALA A 106 21.44 10.77 8.89
C ALA A 106 22.46 9.82 8.23
N ALA A 107 22.03 8.61 7.87
CA ALA A 107 22.81 7.64 7.12
C ALA A 107 22.84 7.91 5.60
N ASN A 108 22.14 8.95 5.10
CA ASN A 108 21.92 9.24 3.68
C ASN A 108 21.22 8.10 2.91
N ILE A 109 20.36 7.35 3.58
CA ILE A 109 19.60 6.25 2.97
C ILE A 109 18.22 6.80 2.56
N PRO A 110 17.88 6.82 1.26
CA PRO A 110 16.58 7.28 0.79
C PRO A 110 15.46 6.31 1.21
N VAL A 111 14.34 6.89 1.65
CA VAL A 111 13.13 6.14 2.01
C VAL A 111 12.04 6.44 0.99
N PHE A 112 11.61 5.41 0.26
CA PHE A 112 10.48 5.45 -0.66
C PHE A 112 9.25 4.87 0.03
N ALA A 113 8.16 5.62 0.04
CA ALA A 113 6.92 5.20 0.66
C ALA A 113 5.87 4.83 -0.40
N VAL A 114 5.09 3.80 -0.13
CA VAL A 114 3.92 3.41 -0.93
C VAL A 114 2.71 3.36 -0.01
N ASP A 115 1.73 4.21 -0.28
CA ASP A 115 0.49 4.38 0.51
C ASP A 115 0.76 4.43 2.04
N SER A 116 1.83 5.12 2.43
CA SER A 116 2.27 5.23 3.83
C SER A 116 2.25 6.67 4.36
N GLY A 117 2.00 7.63 3.47
CA GLY A 117 1.97 9.05 3.77
C GLY A 117 3.34 9.72 3.77
N TYR A 118 3.40 10.87 3.12
CA TYR A 118 4.60 11.70 3.14
C TYR A 118 4.80 12.34 4.51
N THR A 119 6.02 12.24 5.02
CA THR A 119 6.52 12.99 6.20
C THR A 119 7.99 13.30 6.02
N ASP A 120 8.56 14.19 6.86
CA ASP A 120 10.01 14.49 6.78
C ASP A 120 10.85 13.22 7.00
N GLY A 121 11.89 13.05 6.19
CA GLY A 121 12.70 11.82 6.13
C GLY A 121 12.25 10.85 5.03
N VAL A 122 11.03 10.99 4.48
CA VAL A 122 10.58 10.26 3.29
C VAL A 122 10.95 11.04 2.03
N MET A 123 11.50 10.38 1.04
CA MET A 123 11.86 11.01 -0.24
C MET A 123 10.62 11.29 -1.08
N VAL A 124 9.74 10.29 -1.21
CA VAL A 124 8.49 10.36 -1.95
C VAL A 124 7.50 9.34 -1.38
N ASP A 125 6.20 9.67 -1.40
CA ASP A 125 5.10 8.72 -1.17
C ASP A 125 4.25 8.61 -2.42
N ILE A 126 4.11 7.40 -2.98
CA ILE A 126 3.18 7.12 -4.08
C ILE A 126 1.92 6.48 -3.50
N THR A 127 0.78 7.05 -3.81
CA THR A 127 -0.50 6.68 -3.20
C THR A 127 -1.66 7.00 -4.15
N THR A 128 -2.88 6.80 -3.70
CA THR A 128 -4.11 7.29 -4.33
C THR A 128 -4.75 8.38 -3.47
N ASN A 129 -5.69 9.13 -4.03
CA ASN A 129 -6.40 10.15 -3.27
C ASN A 129 -7.44 9.51 -2.35
N ASN A 130 -7.01 9.13 -1.13
CA ASN A 130 -7.86 8.46 -0.13
C ASN A 130 -9.12 9.27 0.26
N TRP A 131 -9.08 10.61 0.14
CA TRP A 131 -10.24 11.46 0.37
C TRP A 131 -11.28 11.31 -0.73
N ALA A 132 -10.86 11.39 -1.99
CA ALA A 132 -11.74 11.25 -3.15
C ALA A 132 -12.32 9.83 -3.24
N MET A 133 -11.49 8.79 -3.14
CA MET A 133 -11.94 7.39 -3.18
C MET A 133 -13.03 7.11 -2.16
N SER A 134 -12.82 7.55 -0.92
CA SER A 134 -13.80 7.33 0.14
C SER A 134 -15.08 8.12 -0.09
N SER A 135 -14.99 9.34 -0.59
CA SER A 135 -16.18 10.12 -0.96
C SER A 135 -17.01 9.38 -2.00
N ASP A 136 -16.37 8.94 -3.09
CA ASP A 136 -17.06 8.28 -4.20
C ASP A 136 -17.76 6.99 -3.76
N VAL A 137 -17.09 6.10 -3.03
CA VAL A 137 -17.68 4.84 -2.61
C VAL A 137 -18.71 5.01 -1.48
N SER A 138 -18.49 6.00 -0.59
CA SER A 138 -19.43 6.27 0.51
C SER A 138 -20.75 6.87 -0.01
N VAL A 139 -20.66 7.87 -0.87
CA VAL A 139 -21.86 8.46 -1.52
C VAL A 139 -22.57 7.39 -2.33
N TYR A 140 -21.83 6.58 -3.11
CA TYR A 140 -22.44 5.47 -3.87
C TYR A 140 -23.22 4.52 -2.94
N LEU A 141 -22.64 4.09 -1.81
CA LEU A 141 -23.33 3.21 -0.84
C LEU A 141 -24.63 3.85 -0.35
N LEU A 142 -24.56 5.11 0.08
CA LEU A 142 -25.73 5.80 0.67
C LEU A 142 -26.83 6.07 -0.37
N ASP A 143 -26.46 6.34 -1.63
CA ASP A 143 -27.41 6.44 -2.74
C ASP A 143 -28.08 5.08 -3.04
N GLN A 144 -27.33 3.96 -2.95
CA GLN A 144 -27.91 2.62 -3.09
C GLN A 144 -28.85 2.23 -1.95
N LEU A 145 -28.74 2.89 -0.78
CA LEU A 145 -29.69 2.77 0.33
C LEU A 145 -30.90 3.72 0.18
N GLY A 146 -30.88 4.63 -0.81
CA GLY A 146 -31.90 5.68 -0.95
C GLY A 146 -31.85 6.70 0.18
N GLY A 147 -30.67 6.93 0.73
CA GLY A 147 -30.39 7.92 1.79
C GLY A 147 -30.94 7.57 3.18
N LYS A 148 -31.34 6.32 3.43
CA LYS A 148 -31.90 5.86 4.71
C LYS A 148 -31.55 4.42 5.01
N GLY A 149 -31.53 4.06 6.30
CA GLY A 149 -31.27 2.69 6.75
C GLY A 149 -30.18 2.63 7.81
N ASN A 150 -29.76 1.45 8.14
CA ASN A 150 -28.83 1.18 9.23
C ASN A 150 -27.54 0.58 8.68
N ILE A 151 -26.40 1.08 9.11
CA ILE A 151 -25.09 0.60 8.67
C ILE A 151 -24.23 0.10 9.82
N VAL A 152 -23.38 -0.86 9.54
CA VAL A 152 -22.18 -1.18 10.32
C VAL A 152 -21.02 -0.43 9.71
N PHE A 153 -20.27 0.26 10.55
CA PHE A 153 -19.14 1.10 10.15
C PHE A 153 -17.84 0.51 10.67
N LEU A 154 -17.10 -0.18 9.80
CA LEU A 154 -15.78 -0.72 10.12
C LEU A 154 -14.71 0.33 9.83
N ARG A 155 -13.78 0.54 10.76
CA ARG A 155 -12.72 1.55 10.67
C ARG A 155 -11.34 0.94 10.93
N MET A 156 -10.29 1.65 10.58
CA MET A 156 -8.94 1.37 11.02
C MET A 156 -8.16 2.68 11.12
N ALA A 157 -7.49 2.91 12.25
CA ALA A 157 -6.79 4.16 12.55
C ALA A 157 -5.26 4.10 12.31
N GLU A 158 -4.69 2.89 12.30
CA GLU A 158 -3.25 2.63 12.29
C GLU A 158 -2.60 2.87 10.92
N HIS A 159 -3.40 2.93 9.84
CA HIS A 159 -2.92 3.28 8.50
C HIS A 159 -3.45 4.65 8.08
N HIS A 160 -2.57 5.47 7.48
CA HIS A 160 -2.93 6.85 7.14
C HIS A 160 -4.07 6.95 6.11
N GLY A 161 -4.13 6.02 5.16
CA GLY A 161 -5.16 5.99 4.12
C GLY A 161 -6.51 5.59 4.68
N THR A 162 -6.59 4.47 5.39
CA THR A 162 -7.86 3.96 5.98
C THR A 162 -8.45 4.91 7.01
N ARG A 163 -7.61 5.61 7.78
CA ARG A 163 -8.06 6.67 8.69
C ARG A 163 -8.77 7.79 7.91
N LYS A 164 -8.14 8.31 6.85
CA LYS A 164 -8.75 9.34 5.99
C LYS A 164 -10.06 8.86 5.37
N ARG A 165 -10.11 7.61 4.94
CA ARG A 165 -11.33 6.99 4.39
C ARG A 165 -12.45 7.02 5.42
N GLY A 166 -12.20 6.63 6.66
CA GLY A 166 -13.17 6.68 7.75
C GLY A 166 -13.64 8.10 8.08
N ASP A 167 -12.73 9.08 8.13
CA ASP A 167 -13.05 10.49 8.40
C ASP A 167 -13.96 11.09 7.32
N VAL A 168 -13.76 10.69 6.05
CA VAL A 168 -14.65 11.08 4.94
C VAL A 168 -16.04 10.48 5.14
N MET A 169 -16.15 9.17 5.38
CA MET A 169 -17.45 8.53 5.60
C MET A 169 -18.21 9.19 6.76
N GLU A 170 -17.53 9.47 7.87
CA GLU A 170 -18.12 10.18 9.00
C GLU A 170 -18.64 11.58 8.60
N THR A 171 -17.92 12.26 7.70
CA THR A 171 -18.33 13.58 7.19
C THR A 171 -19.52 13.47 6.24
N VAL A 172 -19.50 12.49 5.34
CA VAL A 172 -20.60 12.24 4.39
C VAL A 172 -21.89 11.89 5.12
N LEU A 173 -21.82 11.10 6.18
CA LEU A 173 -23.00 10.72 6.99
C LEU A 173 -23.77 11.92 7.58
N LYS A 174 -23.14 13.07 7.78
CA LYS A 174 -23.81 14.29 8.29
C LYS A 174 -24.87 14.81 7.34
N GLU A 175 -24.74 14.53 6.03
CA GLU A 175 -25.71 14.91 4.99
C GLU A 175 -26.83 13.84 4.82
N TYR A 176 -26.76 12.72 5.54
CA TYR A 176 -27.73 11.61 5.46
C TYR A 176 -28.35 11.29 6.85
N PRO A 177 -29.19 12.18 7.41
CA PRO A 177 -29.68 12.07 8.79
C PRO A 177 -30.56 10.84 9.05
N ASP A 178 -31.13 10.24 7.99
CA ASP A 178 -31.95 9.04 8.06
C ASP A 178 -31.13 7.73 7.96
N VAL A 179 -29.80 7.84 7.81
CA VAL A 179 -28.87 6.72 7.91
C VAL A 179 -28.31 6.66 9.33
N LYS A 180 -28.49 5.52 9.99
CA LYS A 180 -28.02 5.30 11.36
C LYS A 180 -26.84 4.36 11.40
N VAL A 181 -25.80 4.71 12.13
CA VAL A 181 -24.71 3.80 12.47
C VAL A 181 -25.16 2.93 13.65
N LEU A 182 -25.46 1.63 13.39
CA LEU A 182 -25.84 0.66 14.43
C LEU A 182 -24.66 0.30 15.32
N ALA A 183 -23.51 0.14 14.70
CA ALA A 183 -22.25 -0.19 15.36
C ALA A 183 -21.07 0.37 14.57
N GLU A 184 -20.05 0.78 15.31
CA GLU A 184 -18.75 1.17 14.81
C GLU A 184 -17.70 0.25 15.43
N HIS A 185 -16.73 -0.20 14.64
CA HIS A 185 -15.63 -1.04 15.11
C HIS A 185 -14.31 -0.61 14.48
N TYR A 186 -13.29 -0.47 15.32
CA TYR A 186 -11.92 -0.26 14.89
C TYR A 186 -11.22 -1.60 14.78
N ILE A 187 -10.94 -2.00 13.54
CA ILE A 187 -10.31 -3.28 13.18
C ILE A 187 -8.90 -3.35 13.77
N ASP A 188 -8.59 -4.45 14.45
CA ASP A 188 -7.22 -4.76 14.87
C ASP A 188 -6.39 -5.17 13.64
N TYR A 189 -5.48 -4.30 13.22
CA TYR A 189 -4.67 -4.53 12.02
C TYR A 189 -3.73 -5.72 12.14
N THR A 190 -3.40 -6.16 13.35
CA THR A 190 -2.54 -7.34 13.58
C THR A 190 -3.26 -8.66 13.29
N ALA A 191 -4.59 -8.66 13.34
CA ALA A 191 -5.44 -9.83 13.14
C ALA A 191 -6.72 -9.48 12.35
N PHE A 192 -6.62 -8.58 11.38
CA PHE A 192 -7.76 -7.88 10.75
C PHE A 192 -8.86 -8.80 10.23
N PHE A 193 -8.53 -9.93 9.66
CA PHE A 193 -9.51 -10.85 9.10
C PHE A 193 -10.29 -11.59 10.20
N GLU A 194 -9.59 -12.10 11.21
CA GLU A 194 -10.20 -12.80 12.35
C GLU A 194 -11.05 -11.84 13.20
N ASP A 195 -10.51 -10.66 13.48
CA ASP A 195 -11.20 -9.61 14.24
C ASP A 195 -12.49 -9.17 13.53
N THR A 196 -12.44 -8.97 12.21
CA THR A 196 -13.63 -8.62 11.43
C THR A 196 -14.66 -9.74 11.43
N ASN A 197 -14.26 -11.00 11.22
CA ASN A 197 -15.18 -12.13 11.26
C ASN A 197 -15.93 -12.19 12.61
N LYS A 198 -15.19 -12.20 13.72
CA LYS A 198 -15.76 -12.26 15.07
C LYS A 198 -16.71 -11.08 15.36
N THR A 199 -16.28 -9.88 14.97
CA THR A 199 -17.11 -8.67 15.14
C THR A 199 -18.39 -8.75 14.33
N MET A 200 -18.32 -9.19 13.07
CA MET A 200 -19.50 -9.31 12.23
C MET A 200 -20.43 -10.44 12.65
N GLU A 201 -19.91 -11.56 13.20
CA GLU A 201 -20.73 -12.60 13.82
C GLU A 201 -21.54 -12.07 15.02
N ASP A 202 -20.90 -11.29 15.89
CA ASP A 202 -21.58 -10.64 17.02
C ASP A 202 -22.65 -9.65 16.53
N TYR A 203 -22.33 -8.82 15.54
CA TYR A 203 -23.29 -7.85 14.99
C TYR A 203 -24.44 -8.51 14.24
N ALA A 204 -24.20 -9.59 13.48
CA ALA A 204 -25.25 -10.36 12.84
C ALA A 204 -26.20 -10.99 13.86
N ALA A 205 -25.66 -11.52 14.95
CA ALA A 205 -26.47 -12.09 16.05
C ALA A 205 -27.25 -11.01 16.81
N ARG A 206 -26.65 -9.84 17.03
CA ARG A 206 -27.23 -8.75 17.83
C ARG A 206 -28.29 -7.94 17.08
N PHE A 207 -28.04 -7.59 15.83
CA PHE A 207 -28.88 -6.67 15.04
C PHE A 207 -29.73 -7.40 14.00
N GLY A 208 -29.34 -8.60 13.58
CA GLY A 208 -30.10 -9.40 12.63
C GLY A 208 -30.49 -8.61 11.36
N GLY A 209 -31.77 -8.70 10.99
CA GLY A 209 -32.30 -8.03 9.80
C GLY A 209 -32.34 -6.48 9.86
N GLU A 210 -31.86 -5.87 10.92
CA GLU A 210 -31.76 -4.40 11.00
C GLU A 210 -30.57 -3.85 10.21
N ILE A 211 -29.53 -4.66 9.92
CA ILE A 211 -28.36 -4.24 9.15
C ILE A 211 -28.74 -4.12 7.67
N ASN A 212 -28.63 -2.93 7.09
CA ASN A 212 -28.88 -2.68 5.69
C ASN A 212 -27.60 -2.57 4.86
N ALA A 213 -26.49 -2.10 5.46
CA ALA A 213 -25.20 -2.08 4.80
C ALA A 213 -24.02 -2.21 5.76
N VAL A 214 -22.87 -2.56 5.19
CA VAL A 214 -21.56 -2.52 5.84
C VAL A 214 -20.62 -1.63 5.00
N TRP A 215 -20.05 -0.63 5.64
CA TRP A 215 -18.95 0.14 5.10
C TRP A 215 -17.64 -0.41 5.65
N ALA A 216 -16.75 -0.87 4.77
CA ALA A 216 -15.45 -1.41 5.15
C ALA A 216 -14.31 -0.56 4.53
N PRO A 217 -13.24 -0.30 5.27
CA PRO A 217 -12.17 0.61 4.83
C PRO A 217 -11.26 0.02 3.76
N TRP A 218 -11.33 -1.31 3.52
CA TRP A 218 -10.69 -2.01 2.40
C TRP A 218 -11.39 -3.36 2.13
N ASP A 219 -10.94 -4.08 1.08
CA ASP A 219 -11.67 -5.22 0.53
C ASP A 219 -11.69 -6.47 1.41
N GLU A 220 -10.60 -6.81 2.12
CA GLU A 220 -10.58 -8.03 2.95
C GLU A 220 -11.60 -8.00 4.09
N PRO A 221 -11.74 -6.92 4.89
CA PRO A 221 -12.85 -6.81 5.83
C PRO A 221 -14.23 -6.81 5.18
N ALA A 222 -14.37 -6.21 3.98
CA ALA A 222 -15.62 -6.27 3.24
C ALA A 222 -15.99 -7.72 2.88
N GLN A 223 -15.03 -8.51 2.40
CA GLN A 223 -15.24 -9.93 2.09
C GLN A 223 -15.51 -10.76 3.33
N ALA A 224 -14.83 -10.50 4.46
CA ALA A 224 -15.11 -11.14 5.73
C ALA A 224 -16.57 -10.88 6.16
N ALA A 225 -17.01 -9.62 6.08
CA ALA A 225 -18.39 -9.25 6.37
C ALA A 225 -19.40 -9.96 5.46
N VAL A 226 -19.14 -10.02 4.15
CA VAL A 226 -19.98 -10.76 3.19
C VAL A 226 -20.10 -12.23 3.59
N ASN A 227 -19.00 -12.89 3.93
CA ASN A 227 -19.00 -14.31 4.30
C ASN A 227 -19.85 -14.57 5.56
N VAL A 228 -19.69 -13.76 6.60
CA VAL A 228 -20.47 -13.88 7.84
C VAL A 228 -21.95 -13.64 7.58
N LEU A 229 -22.30 -12.57 6.88
CA LEU A 229 -23.69 -12.22 6.59
C LEU A 229 -24.37 -13.27 5.72
N LYS A 230 -23.69 -13.83 4.71
CA LYS A 230 -24.18 -14.97 3.92
C LYS A 230 -24.46 -16.19 4.80
N ALA A 231 -23.54 -16.54 5.70
CA ALA A 231 -23.72 -17.65 6.63
C ALA A 231 -24.90 -17.45 7.57
N ALA A 232 -25.19 -16.20 7.94
CA ALA A 232 -26.34 -15.80 8.75
C ALA A 232 -27.66 -15.68 7.94
N GLY A 233 -27.65 -15.92 6.61
CA GLY A 233 -28.82 -15.78 5.75
C GLY A 233 -29.24 -14.34 5.47
N MET A 234 -28.37 -13.36 5.72
CA MET A 234 -28.63 -11.92 5.56
C MET A 234 -28.15 -11.42 4.19
N THR A 235 -28.75 -11.93 3.11
CA THR A 235 -28.26 -11.73 1.75
C THR A 235 -28.64 -10.39 1.09
N ASP A 236 -29.52 -9.60 1.73
CA ASP A 236 -29.96 -8.29 1.23
C ASP A 236 -29.07 -7.13 1.67
N VAL A 237 -28.08 -7.38 2.54
CA VAL A 237 -27.17 -6.37 3.06
C VAL A 237 -26.20 -5.94 1.97
N LYS A 238 -26.05 -4.63 1.79
CA LYS A 238 -25.08 -4.05 0.83
C LYS A 238 -23.72 -3.85 1.49
N VAL A 239 -22.65 -4.29 0.84
CA VAL A 239 -21.28 -4.15 1.36
C VAL A 239 -20.43 -3.40 0.35
N ILE A 240 -19.58 -2.50 0.84
CA ILE A 240 -18.53 -1.87 0.03
C ILE A 240 -17.16 -2.12 0.63
N GLY A 241 -16.16 -2.16 -0.23
CA GLY A 241 -14.74 -2.15 0.11
C GLY A 241 -14.00 -1.09 -0.69
N ILE A 242 -12.70 -1.10 -0.55
CA ILE A 242 -11.75 -0.26 -1.32
C ILE A 242 -10.52 -1.14 -1.53
N ASP A 243 -9.86 -1.07 -2.65
CA ASP A 243 -8.56 -1.60 -3.10
C ASP A 243 -8.66 -2.28 -4.47
N GLY A 244 -9.85 -2.76 -4.86
CA GLY A 244 -10.03 -3.43 -6.14
C GLY A 244 -9.23 -4.73 -6.22
N HIS A 245 -9.21 -5.51 -5.14
CA HIS A 245 -8.61 -6.84 -5.20
C HIS A 245 -9.35 -7.72 -6.20
N PRO A 246 -8.67 -8.62 -6.94
CA PRO A 246 -9.31 -9.45 -7.97
C PRO A 246 -10.56 -10.16 -7.48
N GLN A 247 -10.53 -10.74 -6.27
CA GLN A 247 -11.66 -11.44 -5.68
C GLN A 247 -12.84 -10.50 -5.36
N ALA A 248 -12.53 -9.25 -4.95
CA ALA A 248 -13.55 -8.24 -4.69
C ALA A 248 -14.21 -7.77 -5.99
N VAL A 249 -13.43 -7.55 -7.04
CA VAL A 249 -13.93 -7.20 -8.37
C VAL A 249 -14.80 -8.33 -8.93
N GLU A 250 -14.36 -9.58 -8.84
CA GLU A 250 -15.16 -10.74 -9.22
C GLU A 250 -16.48 -10.81 -8.44
N GLU A 251 -16.45 -10.56 -7.12
CA GLU A 251 -17.64 -10.55 -6.29
C GLU A 251 -18.60 -9.44 -6.71
N VAL A 252 -18.12 -8.22 -6.94
CA VAL A 252 -18.93 -7.07 -7.43
C VAL A 252 -19.61 -7.39 -8.78
N CYS A 253 -18.97 -8.18 -9.64
CA CYS A 253 -19.51 -8.56 -10.95
C CYS A 253 -20.64 -9.61 -10.89
N LYS A 254 -20.81 -10.33 -9.79
CA LYS A 254 -21.87 -11.34 -9.66
C LYS A 254 -23.26 -10.71 -9.64
N PRO A 255 -24.27 -11.34 -10.26
CA PRO A 255 -25.63 -10.81 -10.31
C PRO A 255 -26.24 -10.48 -8.95
N ASP A 256 -26.07 -11.38 -7.98
CA ASP A 256 -26.69 -11.32 -6.65
C ASP A 256 -25.64 -11.03 -5.56
N SER A 257 -24.63 -10.24 -5.89
CA SER A 257 -23.58 -9.90 -4.94
C SER A 257 -24.05 -8.93 -3.87
N MET A 258 -23.67 -9.23 -2.63
CA MET A 258 -23.78 -8.31 -1.52
C MET A 258 -22.72 -7.20 -1.60
N MET A 259 -21.54 -7.50 -2.16
CA MET A 259 -20.51 -6.50 -2.42
C MET A 259 -20.86 -5.70 -3.67
N ILE A 260 -21.34 -4.48 -3.48
CA ILE A 260 -21.89 -3.65 -4.56
C ILE A 260 -20.88 -2.72 -5.22
N ALA A 261 -19.78 -2.47 -4.55
CA ALA A 261 -18.68 -1.64 -5.08
C ALA A 261 -17.34 -1.88 -4.35
N THR A 262 -16.28 -1.58 -5.06
CA THR A 262 -14.94 -1.35 -4.54
C THR A 262 -14.30 -0.18 -5.29
N VAL A 263 -13.10 0.24 -4.93
CA VAL A 263 -12.30 1.24 -5.66
C VAL A 263 -10.99 0.60 -6.08
N SER A 264 -10.69 0.59 -7.37
CA SER A 264 -9.50 -0.10 -7.88
C SER A 264 -8.25 0.74 -7.70
N GLN A 265 -7.36 0.33 -6.80
CA GLN A 265 -6.05 0.92 -6.62
C GLN A 265 -5.00 0.21 -7.47
N PRO A 266 -4.12 0.95 -8.18
CA PRO A 266 -3.13 0.36 -9.09
C PRO A 266 -1.85 -0.04 -8.34
N PHE A 267 -1.95 -0.93 -7.36
CA PHE A 267 -0.84 -1.32 -6.47
C PHE A 267 0.37 -1.86 -7.23
N GLU A 268 0.15 -2.66 -8.26
CA GLU A 268 1.23 -3.21 -9.10
C GLU A 268 2.00 -2.08 -9.81
N LYS A 269 1.30 -1.04 -10.28
CA LYS A 269 1.94 0.13 -10.89
C LYS A 269 2.70 0.97 -9.87
N MET A 270 2.22 1.04 -8.63
CA MET A 270 2.95 1.72 -7.55
C MET A 270 4.29 1.01 -7.30
N GLY A 271 4.27 -0.32 -7.25
CA GLY A 271 5.48 -1.13 -7.07
C GLY A 271 6.50 -0.94 -8.19
N SER A 272 6.07 -1.04 -9.46
CA SER A 272 6.97 -0.82 -10.61
C SER A 272 7.54 0.60 -10.64
N GLN A 273 6.73 1.61 -10.32
CA GLN A 273 7.16 3.01 -10.28
C GLN A 273 8.25 3.27 -9.22
N VAL A 274 8.15 2.62 -8.06
CA VAL A 274 9.21 2.70 -7.04
C VAL A 274 10.51 2.08 -7.56
N GLY A 275 10.44 0.96 -8.29
CA GLY A 275 11.60 0.37 -8.94
C GLY A 275 12.29 1.34 -9.92
N GLU A 276 11.50 2.02 -10.76
CA GLU A 276 12.01 3.05 -11.68
C GLU A 276 12.70 4.20 -10.95
N TRP A 277 12.11 4.69 -9.86
CA TRP A 277 12.70 5.77 -9.07
C TRP A 277 13.99 5.35 -8.37
N ILE A 278 14.04 4.14 -7.82
CA ILE A 278 15.26 3.61 -7.21
C ILE A 278 16.36 3.49 -8.28
N GLN A 279 16.03 2.98 -9.47
CA GLN A 279 17.00 2.93 -10.59
C GLN A 279 17.54 4.32 -10.91
N ALA A 280 16.67 5.28 -11.15
CA ALA A 280 17.06 6.62 -11.56
C ALA A 280 17.88 7.36 -10.47
N ILE A 281 17.39 7.33 -9.24
CA ILE A 281 17.94 8.15 -8.15
C ILE A 281 19.11 7.44 -7.44
N VAL A 282 18.96 6.15 -7.13
CA VAL A 282 19.94 5.42 -6.30
C VAL A 282 21.05 4.82 -7.18
N VAL A 283 20.71 4.23 -8.33
CA VAL A 283 21.70 3.57 -9.22
C VAL A 283 22.33 4.58 -10.17
N ASP A 284 21.49 5.30 -10.94
CA ASP A 284 21.95 6.23 -11.98
C ASP A 284 22.38 7.59 -11.42
N LYS A 285 22.18 7.82 -10.11
CA LYS A 285 22.54 9.05 -9.37
C LYS A 285 21.93 10.33 -9.97
N GLN A 286 20.74 10.21 -10.58
CA GLN A 286 19.99 11.36 -11.05
C GLN A 286 19.50 12.21 -9.88
N ASN A 287 19.35 13.51 -10.09
CA ASN A 287 18.80 14.39 -9.06
C ASN A 287 17.32 14.05 -8.79
N ALA A 288 16.97 13.79 -7.54
CA ALA A 288 15.61 13.45 -7.15
C ALA A 288 14.57 14.51 -7.53
N ASP A 289 14.93 15.80 -7.49
CA ASP A 289 14.02 16.89 -7.86
C ASP A 289 13.73 16.93 -9.38
N ASP A 290 14.58 16.32 -10.21
CA ASP A 290 14.34 16.19 -11.65
C ASP A 290 13.53 14.92 -12.00
N VAL A 291 13.58 13.91 -11.14
CA VAL A 291 12.93 12.60 -11.35
C VAL A 291 11.53 12.57 -10.74
N LEU A 292 11.37 13.12 -9.54
CA LEU A 292 10.12 13.05 -8.78
C LEU A 292 9.21 14.25 -9.10
N PRO A 293 7.96 14.02 -9.54
CA PRO A 293 7.06 15.11 -9.89
C PRO A 293 6.61 15.92 -8.66
N SER A 294 6.59 15.28 -7.48
CA SER A 294 6.22 15.88 -6.19
C SER A 294 6.60 14.98 -5.03
N LYS A 295 6.46 15.45 -3.80
CA LYS A 295 6.70 14.65 -2.59
C LYS A 295 5.59 13.62 -2.32
N THR A 296 4.39 13.85 -2.81
CA THR A 296 3.30 12.86 -2.83
C THR A 296 2.80 12.74 -4.25
N VAL A 297 2.85 11.54 -4.81
CA VAL A 297 2.41 11.22 -6.17
C VAL A 297 1.10 10.48 -6.09
N TYR A 298 0.04 11.06 -6.63
CA TYR A 298 -1.28 10.45 -6.65
C TYR A 298 -1.51 9.70 -7.96
N MET A 299 -1.94 8.45 -7.85
CA MET A 299 -2.43 7.65 -8.96
C MET A 299 -3.97 7.63 -8.98
N ASP A 300 -4.54 7.45 -10.16
CA ASP A 300 -5.99 7.32 -10.32
C ASP A 300 -6.50 6.00 -9.71
N ALA A 301 -7.66 6.08 -9.06
CA ALA A 301 -8.31 4.94 -8.43
C ALA A 301 -9.84 5.03 -8.70
N PRO A 302 -10.31 4.43 -9.79
CA PRO A 302 -11.71 4.51 -10.18
C PRO A 302 -12.62 3.64 -9.30
N LEU A 303 -13.85 4.12 -9.09
CA LEU A 303 -14.92 3.36 -8.47
C LEU A 303 -15.34 2.20 -9.39
N VAL A 304 -15.33 0.99 -8.85
CA VAL A 304 -15.75 -0.25 -9.51
C VAL A 304 -17.12 -0.66 -8.97
N THR A 305 -18.06 -0.77 -9.87
CA THR A 305 -19.43 -1.20 -9.61
C THR A 305 -19.85 -2.27 -10.60
N LYS A 306 -21.01 -2.85 -10.44
CA LYS A 306 -21.56 -3.82 -11.40
C LYS A 306 -21.60 -3.32 -12.86
N LYS A 307 -21.61 -1.99 -13.07
CA LYS A 307 -21.69 -1.40 -14.42
C LYS A 307 -20.38 -1.51 -15.20
N ASN A 308 -19.26 -1.47 -14.50
CA ASN A 308 -17.92 -1.40 -15.11
C ASN A 308 -16.92 -2.45 -14.59
N CYS A 309 -17.34 -3.34 -13.69
CA CYS A 309 -16.43 -4.30 -13.05
C CYS A 309 -15.66 -5.18 -14.05
N LYS A 310 -16.23 -5.45 -15.23
CA LYS A 310 -15.58 -6.25 -16.28
C LYS A 310 -14.34 -5.60 -16.88
N ASP A 311 -14.20 -4.29 -16.74
CA ASP A 311 -13.03 -3.54 -17.22
C ASP A 311 -11.83 -3.70 -16.28
N PHE A 312 -12.05 -4.33 -15.11
CA PHE A 312 -11.06 -4.53 -14.04
C PHE A 312 -10.77 -6.01 -13.72
N MET A 313 -11.28 -6.94 -14.55
CA MET A 313 -11.08 -8.39 -14.42
C MET A 313 -9.85 -8.87 -15.19
#